data_b7f0643bd89c005eec6005c6d89cb2f5
#
_entry.id   b7f0643bd89c005eec6005c6d89cb2f5
#
_cell.length_a   1.000
_cell.length_b   1.000
_cell.length_c   1.000
_cell.angle_alpha   90.00
_cell.angle_beta   90.00
_cell.angle_gamma   90.00
#
_symmetry.space_group_name_H-M   'P 1'
#
loop_
_entity.id
_entity.type
_entity.pdbx_description
1 polymer ?
#
loop_
_entity_poly.entity_id
_entity_poly.type
_entity_poly.pdbx_seq_one_letter_code
_entity_poly.pdbx_strand_id
1 'polypeptide(L)'
;RDADKPWYLWVCYGAVHGPFTPADRHLEAYPDAQVDPPADIYPPRPGKPAYMQKMQSWVKGKGGVPVLKSRNMATVEPKAGIHGETLTAWVRQYHQGVLAIDEGVGKIMAALQESGQLENTLVVFTSDQGFAWGQHGLQHKLAPYDAAIRSPLILSMPGTIKAHTVSKSPVGGVDLVPTFFQTAGIDLPWEMHGHDLTPLLKDADADWPHATLLSLTGRNYGTDTAEVPTNPEVRDLAGIPWWVFLVDGKYKYIRTLIEGETEELYDLESDPEELHNLADQAEFAERVKQMREATVAELRRTKAPLVDQLPNVKSVSAKRKGKAD
;
A
#
# COMPACT_ATOMS: atom_id res chain seq x y z
N ARG A 1 -1.02 -37.40 -4.34
CA ARG A 1 -1.75 -36.37 -5.10
C ARG A 1 -2.31 -37.04 -6.38
N ASP A 2 -3.55 -36.70 -6.72
CA ASP A 2 -4.18 -37.05 -7.99
C ASP A 2 -3.52 -36.22 -9.11
N ALA A 3 -2.84 -36.85 -10.05
CA ALA A 3 -2.10 -36.17 -11.11
C ALA A 3 -2.99 -35.44 -12.10
N ASP A 4 -4.26 -35.86 -12.20
CA ASP A 4 -5.22 -35.32 -13.17
C ASP A 4 -6.05 -34.16 -12.63
N LYS A 5 -5.85 -33.75 -11.38
CA LYS A 5 -6.60 -32.66 -10.75
C LYS A 5 -5.76 -31.41 -10.58
N PRO A 6 -6.28 -30.22 -10.91
CA PRO A 6 -5.64 -28.95 -10.57
C PRO A 6 -5.52 -28.83 -9.05
N TRP A 7 -4.57 -28.01 -8.63
CA TRP A 7 -4.33 -27.73 -7.22
C TRP A 7 -4.09 -26.25 -6.99
N TYR A 8 -4.39 -25.82 -5.78
CA TYR A 8 -4.10 -24.49 -5.27
C TYR A 8 -3.28 -24.62 -3.99
N LEU A 9 -2.23 -23.84 -3.87
CA LEU A 9 -1.39 -23.77 -2.68
C LEU A 9 -1.18 -22.32 -2.28
N TRP A 10 -1.56 -22.00 -1.06
CA TRP A 10 -1.27 -20.70 -0.44
C TRP A 10 -0.20 -20.89 0.63
N VAL A 11 0.98 -20.29 0.40
CA VAL A 11 2.12 -20.34 1.32
C VAL A 11 2.24 -18.99 2.01
N CYS A 12 1.87 -18.94 3.29
CA CYS A 12 1.97 -17.73 4.11
C CYS A 12 3.22 -17.79 4.98
N TYR A 13 4.23 -16.99 4.64
CA TYR A 13 5.40 -16.80 5.50
C TYR A 13 5.04 -15.86 6.65
N GLY A 14 5.47 -16.16 7.89
CA GLY A 14 5.36 -15.24 9.02
C GLY A 14 6.37 -14.08 8.97
N ALA A 15 7.50 -14.29 8.28
CA ALA A 15 8.44 -13.21 7.97
C ALA A 15 7.82 -12.32 6.84
N VAL A 16 8.04 -11.05 6.84
CA VAL A 16 8.88 -10.25 7.72
C VAL A 16 8.08 -9.46 8.77
N HIS A 17 6.92 -9.97 9.21
CA HIS A 17 6.10 -9.31 10.23
C HIS A 17 6.90 -9.14 11.55
N GLY A 18 6.55 -8.12 12.32
CA GLY A 18 7.15 -7.93 13.66
C GLY A 18 7.12 -9.18 14.53
N PRO A 19 8.18 -9.48 15.26
CA PRO A 19 9.29 -8.61 15.69
C PRO A 19 10.44 -8.41 14.68
N PHE A 20 10.27 -8.80 13.42
CA PHE A 20 11.27 -8.66 12.35
C PHE A 20 12.55 -9.49 12.58
N THR A 21 12.44 -10.62 13.24
CA THR A 21 13.59 -11.48 13.57
C THR A 21 14.03 -12.26 12.34
N PRO A 22 15.22 -12.02 11.79
CA PRO A 22 15.76 -12.82 10.69
C PRO A 22 16.18 -14.20 11.16
N ALA A 23 16.35 -15.12 10.22
CA ALA A 23 16.95 -16.42 10.51
C ALA A 23 18.43 -16.24 10.88
N ASP A 24 18.94 -17.06 11.81
CA ASP A 24 20.32 -16.94 12.33
C ASP A 24 21.38 -16.92 11.22
N ARG A 25 21.21 -17.73 10.17
CA ARG A 25 22.10 -17.77 9.00
C ARG A 25 22.16 -16.48 8.18
N HIS A 26 21.25 -15.54 8.42
CA HIS A 26 21.17 -14.26 7.70
C HIS A 26 21.55 -13.04 8.55
N LEU A 27 21.88 -13.23 9.84
CA LEU A 27 22.19 -12.12 10.76
C LEU A 27 23.39 -11.29 10.32
N GLU A 28 24.34 -11.87 9.61
CA GLU A 28 25.52 -11.18 9.10
C GLU A 28 25.37 -10.64 7.68
N ALA A 29 24.19 -10.79 7.05
CA ALA A 29 23.93 -10.22 5.73
C ALA A 29 23.88 -8.68 5.78
N TYR A 30 24.28 -8.04 4.69
CA TYR A 30 24.23 -6.58 4.51
C TYR A 30 24.99 -5.80 5.61
N PRO A 31 26.27 -6.16 5.97
CA PRO A 31 26.97 -5.54 7.09
C PRO A 31 27.17 -4.03 6.88
N ASP A 32 27.37 -3.61 5.63
CA ASP A 32 27.67 -2.22 5.24
C ASP A 32 26.44 -1.48 4.71
N ALA A 33 25.23 -1.98 4.97
CA ALA A 33 24.00 -1.33 4.51
C ALA A 33 23.94 0.13 5.01
N GLN A 34 23.58 1.02 4.09
CA GLN A 34 23.28 2.41 4.38
C GLN A 34 21.85 2.69 3.87
N VAL A 35 21.11 3.47 4.61
CA VAL A 35 19.72 3.85 4.26
C VAL A 35 19.60 5.35 4.43
N ASP A 36 19.36 6.02 3.30
CA ASP A 36 19.02 7.43 3.33
C ASP A 36 17.63 7.63 3.94
N PRO A 37 17.49 8.53 4.91
CA PRO A 37 16.18 8.78 5.49
C PRO A 37 15.23 9.42 4.46
N PRO A 38 13.95 8.99 4.43
CA PRO A 38 12.92 9.65 3.62
C PRO A 38 12.87 11.15 3.88
N ALA A 39 12.57 11.93 2.83
CA ALA A 39 12.62 13.38 2.88
C ALA A 39 11.71 13.99 3.95
N ASP A 40 10.58 13.35 4.20
CA ASP A 40 9.55 13.79 5.14
C ASP A 40 9.46 12.92 6.41
N ILE A 41 10.56 12.24 6.76
CA ILE A 41 10.63 11.43 7.99
C ILE A 41 10.29 12.26 9.24
N TYR A 42 10.56 13.55 9.22
CA TYR A 42 10.21 14.51 10.27
C TYR A 42 9.18 15.52 9.74
N PRO A 43 8.28 16.05 10.61
CA PRO A 43 7.41 17.15 10.22
C PRO A 43 8.21 18.45 9.97
N PRO A 44 7.66 19.44 9.25
CA PRO A 44 6.30 19.49 8.75
C PRO A 44 6.10 18.70 7.45
N ARG A 45 4.84 18.33 7.17
CA ARG A 45 4.41 17.66 5.93
C ARG A 45 3.33 18.53 5.26
N PRO A 46 3.75 19.55 4.51
CA PRO A 46 2.81 20.50 3.92
C PRO A 46 1.80 19.80 2.99
N GLY A 47 0.55 20.26 3.02
CA GLY A 47 -0.51 19.71 2.19
C GLY A 47 -1.11 18.39 2.67
N LYS A 48 -0.52 17.71 3.65
CA LYS A 48 -1.09 16.48 4.21
C LYS A 48 -2.12 16.75 5.31
N PRO A 49 -3.07 15.84 5.57
CA PRO A 49 -4.07 15.96 6.61
C PRO A 49 -3.49 16.23 8.00
N ALA A 50 -4.29 16.85 8.86
CA ALA A 50 -3.87 17.29 10.19
C ALA A 50 -3.31 16.15 11.05
N TYR A 51 -3.84 14.94 10.93
CA TYR A 51 -3.32 13.79 11.68
C TYR A 51 -1.89 13.42 11.28
N MET A 52 -1.51 13.60 9.99
CA MET A 52 -0.16 13.31 9.50
C MET A 52 0.91 14.24 10.08
N GLN A 53 0.54 15.46 10.48
CA GLN A 53 1.47 16.37 11.17
C GLN A 53 1.87 15.84 12.56
N LYS A 54 1.04 14.97 13.15
CA LYS A 54 1.26 14.38 14.47
C LYS A 54 1.94 13.00 14.39
N MET A 55 2.00 12.38 13.20
CA MET A 55 2.67 11.11 13.00
C MET A 55 4.17 11.28 13.13
N GLN A 56 4.76 10.59 14.11
CA GLN A 56 6.17 10.70 14.40
C GLN A 56 6.66 9.42 15.09
N SER A 57 6.94 8.41 14.28
CA SER A 57 7.58 7.17 14.76
C SER A 57 9.08 7.32 14.90
N TRP A 58 9.69 8.31 14.23
CA TRP A 58 11.12 8.55 14.20
C TRP A 58 11.48 9.88 14.86
N VAL A 59 12.60 9.89 15.59
CA VAL A 59 13.17 11.08 16.21
C VAL A 59 14.66 11.20 15.89
N LYS A 60 15.20 12.40 16.02
CA LYS A 60 16.64 12.65 15.80
C LYS A 60 17.44 12.09 16.99
N GLY A 61 18.22 11.05 16.74
CA GLY A 61 19.20 10.51 17.68
C GLY A 61 20.53 11.26 17.64
N LYS A 62 21.56 10.65 18.18
CA LYS A 62 22.94 11.21 18.20
C LYS A 62 23.42 11.47 16.78
N GLY A 63 23.99 12.66 16.54
CA GLY A 63 24.45 13.06 15.22
C GLY A 63 23.34 13.31 14.20
N GLY A 64 22.06 13.39 14.63
CA GLY A 64 20.91 13.63 13.74
C GLY A 64 20.37 12.38 13.04
N VAL A 65 20.94 11.21 13.31
CA VAL A 65 20.52 9.94 12.72
C VAL A 65 19.10 9.58 13.18
N PRO A 66 18.18 9.16 12.29
CA PRO A 66 16.86 8.74 12.68
C PRO A 66 16.89 7.49 13.56
N VAL A 67 16.24 7.57 14.72
CA VAL A 67 16.06 6.44 15.63
C VAL A 67 14.56 6.19 15.87
N LEU A 68 14.20 4.93 16.04
CA LEU A 68 12.80 4.55 16.24
C LEU A 68 12.36 4.91 17.66
N LYS A 69 11.30 5.71 17.75
CA LYS A 69 10.70 6.07 19.03
C LYS A 69 9.97 4.88 19.63
N SER A 70 10.15 4.64 20.92
CA SER A 70 9.35 3.65 21.65
C SER A 70 7.86 4.00 21.59
N ARG A 71 7.00 3.01 21.43
CA ARG A 71 5.54 3.21 21.50
C ARG A 71 5.07 3.65 22.89
N ASN A 72 5.86 3.41 23.90
CA ASN A 72 5.57 3.85 25.28
C ASN A 72 5.95 5.32 25.40
N MET A 73 4.99 6.21 25.25
CA MET A 73 5.16 7.67 25.26
C MET A 73 5.75 8.24 26.55
N ALA A 74 5.83 7.42 27.63
CA ALA A 74 6.37 7.82 28.92
C ALA A 74 7.90 7.74 29.04
N THR A 75 8.58 7.01 28.14
CA THR A 75 10.04 6.89 28.12
C THR A 75 10.56 7.32 26.77
N VAL A 76 11.46 8.30 26.76
CA VAL A 76 12.09 8.86 25.54
C VAL A 76 13.18 7.92 25.00
N GLU A 77 13.25 6.69 25.49
CA GLU A 77 14.28 5.75 25.03
C GLU A 77 13.92 5.17 23.67
N PRO A 78 14.87 5.18 22.72
CA PRO A 78 14.68 4.57 21.41
C PRO A 78 14.40 3.06 21.51
N LYS A 79 13.54 2.56 20.63
CA LYS A 79 13.33 1.13 20.49
C LYS A 79 14.45 0.52 19.65
N ALA A 80 15.21 -0.39 20.22
CA ALA A 80 16.25 -1.12 19.51
C ALA A 80 15.75 -2.46 18.95
N GLY A 81 16.22 -2.80 17.74
CA GLY A 81 16.18 -4.12 17.17
C GLY A 81 17.49 -4.89 17.41
N ILE A 82 17.73 -5.97 16.66
CA ILE A 82 18.94 -6.81 16.79
C ILE A 82 20.23 -6.01 16.48
N HIS A 83 20.18 -5.11 15.51
CA HIS A 83 21.32 -4.31 15.07
C HIS A 83 21.35 -2.88 15.63
N GLY A 84 20.47 -2.54 16.57
CA GLY A 84 20.36 -1.22 17.18
C GLY A 84 19.04 -0.50 16.89
N GLU A 85 19.03 0.79 17.12
CA GLU A 85 17.82 1.63 17.16
C GLU A 85 17.61 2.49 15.88
N THR A 86 18.64 2.57 15.03
CA THR A 86 18.64 3.46 13.87
C THR A 86 17.77 2.94 12.73
N LEU A 87 17.35 3.85 11.84
CA LEU A 87 16.63 3.50 10.62
C LEU A 87 17.37 2.42 9.82
N THR A 88 18.67 2.61 9.60
CA THR A 88 19.53 1.64 8.89
C THR A 88 19.52 0.26 9.58
N ALA A 89 19.60 0.22 10.91
CA ALA A 89 19.57 -1.03 11.67
C ALA A 89 18.24 -1.78 11.48
N TRP A 90 17.13 -1.07 11.52
CA TRP A 90 15.81 -1.66 11.34
C TRP A 90 15.56 -2.13 9.91
N VAL A 91 15.94 -1.33 8.90
CA VAL A 91 15.78 -1.71 7.48
C VAL A 91 16.71 -2.88 7.13
N ARG A 92 17.95 -2.89 7.65
CA ARG A 92 18.85 -4.03 7.50
C ARG A 92 18.22 -5.31 8.06
N GLN A 93 17.72 -5.25 9.28
CA GLN A 93 17.06 -6.40 9.93
C GLN A 93 15.85 -6.90 9.13
N TYR A 94 15.06 -5.99 8.58
CA TYR A 94 13.92 -6.31 7.72
C TYR A 94 14.37 -7.04 6.44
N HIS A 95 15.38 -6.53 5.74
CA HIS A 95 15.93 -7.14 4.54
C HIS A 95 16.53 -8.53 4.81
N GLN A 96 17.18 -8.72 5.95
CA GLN A 96 17.67 -10.04 6.37
C GLN A 96 16.53 -11.05 6.53
N GLY A 97 15.36 -10.60 7.01
CA GLY A 97 14.16 -11.44 7.06
C GLY A 97 13.63 -11.86 5.69
N VAL A 98 13.77 -10.98 4.68
CA VAL A 98 13.36 -11.29 3.29
C VAL A 98 14.19 -12.44 2.69
N LEU A 99 15.48 -12.58 3.04
CA LEU A 99 16.33 -13.63 2.49
C LEU A 99 15.79 -15.03 2.76
N ALA A 100 15.17 -15.26 3.90
CA ALA A 100 14.56 -16.56 4.22
C ALA A 100 13.31 -16.84 3.37
N ILE A 101 12.57 -15.80 2.98
CA ILE A 101 11.45 -15.92 2.05
C ILE A 101 11.97 -16.28 0.66
N ASP A 102 13.00 -15.57 0.20
CA ASP A 102 13.63 -15.80 -1.11
C ASP A 102 14.12 -17.26 -1.26
N GLU A 103 14.82 -17.78 -0.24
CA GLU A 103 15.19 -19.19 -0.19
C GLU A 103 13.98 -20.15 -0.28
N GLY A 104 12.90 -19.79 0.42
CA GLY A 104 11.67 -20.57 0.39
C GLY A 104 11.01 -20.58 -0.99
N VAL A 105 10.94 -19.43 -1.64
CA VAL A 105 10.46 -19.30 -3.02
C VAL A 105 11.35 -20.10 -3.97
N GLY A 106 12.67 -19.97 -3.85
CA GLY A 106 13.63 -20.75 -4.66
C GLY A 106 13.40 -22.25 -4.57
N LYS A 107 13.12 -22.79 -3.38
CA LYS A 107 12.81 -24.23 -3.20
C LYS A 107 11.50 -24.63 -3.85
N ILE A 108 10.47 -23.78 -3.80
CA ILE A 108 9.19 -24.04 -4.48
C ILE A 108 9.40 -24.06 -5.99
N MET A 109 10.11 -23.09 -6.54
CA MET A 109 10.40 -23.02 -7.97
C MET A 109 11.19 -24.22 -8.46
N ALA A 110 12.20 -24.66 -7.69
CA ALA A 110 12.98 -25.88 -8.00
C ALA A 110 12.08 -27.14 -8.02
N ALA A 111 11.22 -27.31 -7.03
CA ALA A 111 10.30 -28.44 -6.97
C ALA A 111 9.29 -28.46 -8.13
N LEU A 112 8.79 -27.30 -8.57
CA LEU A 112 7.93 -27.17 -9.75
C LEU A 112 8.68 -27.56 -11.03
N GLN A 113 9.93 -27.12 -11.16
CA GLN A 113 10.79 -27.44 -12.29
C GLN A 113 11.09 -28.94 -12.34
N GLU A 114 11.52 -29.54 -11.23
CA GLU A 114 11.84 -30.96 -11.12
C GLU A 114 10.65 -31.88 -11.40
N SER A 115 9.45 -31.44 -10.99
CA SER A 115 8.20 -32.18 -11.24
C SER A 115 7.61 -31.95 -12.63
N GLY A 116 8.22 -31.10 -13.47
CA GLY A 116 7.72 -30.75 -14.80
C GLY A 116 6.42 -29.94 -14.79
N GLN A 117 6.09 -29.27 -13.67
CA GLN A 117 4.83 -28.56 -13.51
C GLN A 117 4.96 -27.02 -13.66
N LEU A 118 6.17 -26.49 -13.78
CA LEU A 118 6.43 -25.06 -13.77
C LEU A 118 5.70 -24.32 -14.91
N GLU A 119 5.69 -24.89 -16.11
CA GLU A 119 5.03 -24.28 -17.29
C GLU A 119 3.49 -24.30 -17.20
N ASN A 120 2.92 -25.17 -16.35
CA ASN A 120 1.48 -25.28 -16.12
C ASN A 120 1.07 -24.84 -14.71
N THR A 121 1.83 -23.92 -14.12
CA THR A 121 1.53 -23.39 -12.79
C THR A 121 1.66 -21.88 -12.82
N LEU A 122 0.57 -21.17 -12.51
CA LEU A 122 0.62 -19.73 -12.24
C LEU A 122 1.22 -19.55 -10.84
N VAL A 123 2.45 -19.04 -10.79
CA VAL A 123 3.14 -18.66 -9.56
C VAL A 123 2.89 -17.19 -9.29
N VAL A 124 2.35 -16.87 -8.13
CA VAL A 124 2.11 -15.50 -7.68
C VAL A 124 2.89 -15.23 -6.42
N PHE A 125 3.74 -14.20 -6.44
CA PHE A 125 4.42 -13.68 -5.25
C PHE A 125 3.82 -12.31 -4.93
N THR A 126 3.29 -12.16 -3.72
CA THR A 126 2.73 -10.91 -3.25
C THR A 126 2.82 -10.81 -1.72
N SER A 127 2.37 -9.69 -1.17
CA SER A 127 2.19 -9.45 0.25
C SER A 127 0.77 -8.91 0.49
N ASP A 128 0.29 -8.98 1.72
CA ASP A 128 -1.00 -8.42 2.14
C ASP A 128 -1.00 -6.88 2.06
N GLN A 129 0.15 -6.23 2.25
CA GLN A 129 0.32 -4.78 2.21
C GLN A 129 1.80 -4.37 2.22
N GLY A 130 2.06 -3.06 2.06
CA GLY A 130 3.35 -2.45 2.29
C GLY A 130 3.67 -2.24 3.78
N PHE A 131 4.85 -1.67 4.05
CA PHE A 131 5.28 -1.27 5.39
C PHE A 131 6.24 -0.07 5.31
N ALA A 132 5.84 1.06 5.86
CA ALA A 132 6.64 2.28 5.84
C ALA A 132 7.82 2.21 6.83
N TRP A 133 9.00 2.52 6.34
CA TRP A 133 10.25 2.65 7.10
C TRP A 133 10.74 4.10 7.03
N GLY A 134 10.02 5.00 7.68
CA GLY A 134 10.37 6.41 7.76
C GLY A 134 9.56 7.32 6.85
N GLN A 135 9.04 6.83 5.72
CA GLN A 135 8.19 7.60 4.84
C GLN A 135 7.03 8.20 5.63
N HIS A 136 6.77 9.47 5.43
CA HIS A 136 5.74 10.24 6.13
C HIS A 136 5.86 10.18 7.67
N GLY A 137 7.06 9.90 8.19
CA GLY A 137 7.33 9.73 9.62
C GLY A 137 6.79 8.45 10.23
N LEU A 138 6.39 7.48 9.41
CA LEU A 138 5.76 6.24 9.83
C LEU A 138 6.77 5.11 10.08
N GLN A 139 6.42 4.20 10.95
CA GLN A 139 7.00 2.86 11.11
C GLN A 139 5.81 1.92 11.32
N HIS A 140 5.01 1.80 10.31
CA HIS A 140 3.87 0.88 10.28
C HIS A 140 3.16 0.90 8.93
N LYS A 141 2.10 0.14 8.84
CA LYS A 141 1.11 0.03 7.78
C LYS A 141 -0.11 0.91 8.09
N LEU A 142 -1.18 0.82 7.29
CA LEU A 142 -2.51 1.40 7.50
C LEU A 142 -2.70 2.84 6.98
N ALA A 143 -1.65 3.63 6.79
CA ALA A 143 -1.78 4.95 6.16
C ALA A 143 -2.01 4.81 4.64
N PRO A 144 -2.73 5.73 3.99
CA PRO A 144 -3.14 5.59 2.59
C PRO A 144 -2.02 5.83 1.55
N TYR A 145 -0.76 5.84 1.97
CA TYR A 145 0.39 6.10 1.11
C TYR A 145 1.04 4.82 0.61
N ASP A 146 1.60 4.85 -0.60
CA ASP A 146 2.18 3.68 -1.26
C ASP A 146 3.22 2.97 -0.39
N ALA A 147 4.04 3.69 0.35
CA ALA A 147 4.99 3.11 1.29
C ALA A 147 4.38 2.15 2.32
N ALA A 148 3.11 2.39 2.71
CA ALA A 148 2.40 1.58 3.71
C ALA A 148 1.41 0.58 3.10
N ILE A 149 1.03 0.77 1.81
CA ILE A 149 -0.06 0.04 1.15
C ILE A 149 0.46 -0.85 0.01
N ARG A 150 1.39 -0.33 -0.80
CA ARG A 150 1.82 -1.01 -2.02
C ARG A 150 2.58 -2.29 -1.71
N SER A 151 2.04 -3.42 -2.19
CA SER A 151 2.66 -4.74 -2.12
C SER A 151 3.48 -5.04 -3.37
N PRO A 152 4.53 -5.85 -3.30
CA PRO A 152 5.06 -6.47 -4.51
C PRO A 152 3.98 -7.35 -5.14
N LEU A 153 3.94 -7.38 -6.48
CA LEU A 153 3.10 -8.31 -7.23
C LEU A 153 3.88 -8.83 -8.42
N ILE A 154 4.23 -10.11 -8.36
CA ILE A 154 4.96 -10.82 -9.42
C ILE A 154 4.14 -12.04 -9.83
N LEU A 155 3.83 -12.13 -11.12
CA LEU A 155 3.13 -13.29 -11.69
C LEU A 155 4.04 -13.96 -12.72
N SER A 156 4.16 -15.27 -12.65
CA SER A 156 4.99 -16.06 -13.56
C SER A 156 4.28 -17.34 -13.97
N MET A 157 4.20 -17.58 -15.26
CA MET A 157 3.77 -18.83 -15.88
C MET A 157 4.53 -18.95 -17.20
N PRO A 158 5.70 -19.62 -17.22
CA PRO A 158 6.54 -19.71 -18.42
C PRO A 158 5.78 -20.28 -19.60
N GLY A 159 6.01 -19.69 -20.78
CA GLY A 159 5.25 -20.05 -21.99
C GLY A 159 3.90 -19.34 -22.16
N THR A 160 3.32 -18.82 -21.07
CA THR A 160 2.03 -18.09 -21.10
C THR A 160 2.22 -16.60 -20.82
N ILE A 161 3.01 -16.26 -19.81
CA ILE A 161 3.32 -14.87 -19.44
C ILE A 161 4.69 -14.52 -20.01
N LYS A 162 4.78 -13.39 -20.73
CA LYS A 162 6.05 -12.90 -21.29
C LYS A 162 6.99 -12.49 -20.16
N ALA A 163 8.19 -13.04 -20.15
CA ALA A 163 9.22 -12.70 -19.16
C ALA A 163 9.71 -11.24 -19.30
N HIS A 164 10.17 -10.67 -18.17
CA HIS A 164 10.77 -9.32 -18.12
C HIS A 164 9.84 -8.20 -18.60
N THR A 165 8.54 -8.33 -18.35
CA THR A 165 7.55 -7.28 -18.58
C THR A 165 7.09 -6.66 -17.27
N VAL A 166 6.74 -5.38 -17.32
CA VAL A 166 6.20 -4.64 -16.16
C VAL A 166 4.97 -3.87 -16.64
N SER A 167 3.82 -4.14 -16.04
CA SER A 167 2.64 -3.30 -16.24
C SER A 167 2.67 -2.10 -15.28
N LYS A 168 2.23 -0.94 -15.78
CA LYS A 168 2.02 0.28 -15.01
C LYS A 168 0.57 0.46 -14.55
N SER A 169 -0.31 -0.43 -14.97
CA SER A 169 -1.73 -0.38 -14.63
C SER A 169 -1.95 -0.56 -13.12
N PRO A 170 -2.79 0.26 -12.49
CA PRO A 170 -3.15 0.08 -11.09
C PRO A 170 -3.99 -1.18 -10.94
N VAL A 171 -3.54 -2.09 -10.06
CA VAL A 171 -4.25 -3.34 -9.74
C VAL A 171 -4.27 -3.55 -8.24
N GLY A 172 -5.27 -4.29 -7.75
CA GLY A 172 -5.44 -4.57 -6.33
C GLY A 172 -5.49 -6.07 -6.01
N GLY A 173 -5.36 -6.41 -4.72
CA GLY A 173 -5.47 -7.78 -4.26
C GLY A 173 -6.83 -8.44 -4.60
N VAL A 174 -7.87 -7.64 -4.76
CA VAL A 174 -9.20 -8.10 -5.16
C VAL A 174 -9.24 -8.68 -6.58
N ASP A 175 -8.29 -8.31 -7.45
CA ASP A 175 -8.18 -8.76 -8.84
C ASP A 175 -7.56 -10.15 -8.95
N LEU A 176 -6.88 -10.62 -7.91
CA LEU A 176 -6.21 -11.92 -7.92
C LEU A 176 -7.20 -13.08 -7.99
N VAL A 177 -8.31 -12.99 -7.25
CA VAL A 177 -9.27 -14.11 -7.18
C VAL A 177 -9.96 -14.34 -8.52
N PRO A 178 -10.56 -13.33 -9.21
CA PRO A 178 -11.07 -13.50 -10.56
C PRO A 178 -10.03 -14.07 -11.53
N THR A 179 -8.77 -13.61 -11.42
CA THR A 179 -7.66 -14.08 -12.26
C THR A 179 -7.36 -15.56 -12.01
N PHE A 180 -7.41 -16.04 -10.77
CA PHE A 180 -7.21 -17.46 -10.45
C PHE A 180 -8.31 -18.33 -11.04
N PHE A 181 -9.57 -17.91 -10.94
CA PHE A 181 -10.71 -18.63 -11.52
C PHE A 181 -10.58 -18.69 -13.05
N GLN A 182 -10.27 -17.57 -13.69
CA GLN A 182 -10.08 -17.51 -15.14
C GLN A 182 -8.90 -18.40 -15.59
N THR A 183 -7.77 -18.35 -14.89
CA THR A 183 -6.59 -19.17 -15.21
C THR A 183 -6.89 -20.68 -15.05
N ALA A 184 -7.70 -21.02 -14.05
CA ALA A 184 -8.10 -22.41 -13.79
C ALA A 184 -9.23 -22.90 -14.72
N GLY A 185 -9.85 -22.03 -15.53
CA GLY A 185 -10.99 -22.36 -16.36
C GLY A 185 -12.26 -22.70 -15.55
N ILE A 186 -12.43 -22.06 -14.40
CA ILE A 186 -13.54 -22.27 -13.46
C ILE A 186 -14.40 -21.01 -13.44
N ASP A 187 -15.72 -21.16 -13.55
CA ASP A 187 -16.64 -20.04 -13.44
C ASP A 187 -16.64 -19.44 -12.03
N LEU A 188 -16.78 -18.11 -11.96
CA LEU A 188 -16.92 -17.42 -10.67
C LEU A 188 -18.21 -17.83 -9.98
N PRO A 189 -18.17 -18.28 -8.71
CA PRO A 189 -19.37 -18.77 -8.00
C PRO A 189 -20.31 -17.63 -7.54
N TRP A 190 -19.83 -16.37 -7.54
CA TRP A 190 -20.58 -15.16 -7.21
C TRP A 190 -19.95 -13.92 -7.85
N GLU A 191 -20.69 -12.81 -7.87
CA GLU A 191 -20.19 -11.51 -8.30
C GLU A 191 -19.00 -11.07 -7.40
N MET A 192 -17.88 -10.74 -8.01
CA MET A 192 -16.68 -10.20 -7.33
C MET A 192 -16.40 -8.77 -7.78
N HIS A 193 -15.81 -7.96 -6.91
CA HIS A 193 -15.52 -6.56 -7.21
C HIS A 193 -14.23 -6.37 -8.02
N GLY A 194 -13.30 -7.31 -7.93
CA GLY A 194 -12.05 -7.31 -8.68
C GLY A 194 -12.24 -7.69 -10.15
N HIS A 195 -11.21 -7.44 -10.94
CA HIS A 195 -11.17 -7.69 -12.38
C HIS A 195 -10.13 -8.76 -12.72
N ASP A 196 -10.38 -9.53 -13.77
CA ASP A 196 -9.43 -10.52 -14.25
C ASP A 196 -8.19 -9.85 -14.89
N LEU A 197 -7.01 -10.17 -14.39
CA LEU A 197 -5.72 -9.63 -14.87
C LEU A 197 -5.20 -10.33 -16.13
N THR A 198 -5.88 -11.34 -16.68
CA THR A 198 -5.42 -12.09 -17.85
C THR A 198 -5.04 -11.21 -19.05
N PRO A 199 -5.72 -10.09 -19.37
CA PRO A 199 -5.28 -9.17 -20.41
C PRO A 199 -3.87 -8.62 -20.16
N LEU A 200 -3.58 -8.18 -18.92
CA LEU A 200 -2.25 -7.66 -18.54
C LEU A 200 -1.18 -8.76 -18.47
N LEU A 201 -1.57 -10.00 -18.19
CA LEU A 201 -0.64 -11.14 -18.23
C LEU A 201 -0.20 -11.49 -19.67
N LYS A 202 -1.06 -11.25 -20.65
CA LYS A 202 -0.76 -11.46 -22.09
C LYS A 202 0.02 -10.31 -22.68
N ASP A 203 -0.34 -9.09 -22.30
CA ASP A 203 0.29 -7.85 -22.75
C ASP A 203 0.31 -6.85 -21.58
N ALA A 204 1.51 -6.57 -21.06
CA ALA A 204 1.68 -5.67 -19.92
C ALA A 204 1.22 -4.22 -20.20
N ASP A 205 1.13 -3.84 -21.47
CA ASP A 205 0.67 -2.53 -21.95
C ASP A 205 -0.78 -2.55 -22.47
N ALA A 206 -1.51 -3.66 -22.24
CA ALA A 206 -2.92 -3.74 -22.60
C ALA A 206 -3.74 -2.61 -21.96
N ASP A 207 -4.78 -2.16 -22.68
CA ASP A 207 -5.72 -1.19 -22.14
C ASP A 207 -6.38 -1.74 -20.86
N TRP A 208 -6.29 -0.96 -19.78
CA TRP A 208 -6.79 -1.30 -18.46
C TRP A 208 -7.66 -0.18 -17.91
N PRO A 209 -8.96 -0.17 -18.22
CA PRO A 209 -9.87 0.92 -17.89
C PRO A 209 -10.40 0.85 -16.44
N HIS A 210 -9.71 0.16 -15.55
CA HIS A 210 -10.16 -0.09 -14.19
C HIS A 210 -9.30 0.69 -13.19
N ALA A 211 -9.95 1.49 -12.37
CA ALA A 211 -9.33 2.14 -11.23
C ALA A 211 -9.21 1.18 -10.04
N THR A 212 -8.20 1.38 -9.21
CA THR A 212 -8.04 0.62 -7.96
C THR A 212 -8.54 1.42 -6.78
N LEU A 213 -9.58 0.92 -6.11
CA LEU A 213 -10.14 1.49 -4.89
C LEU A 213 -9.66 0.72 -3.67
N LEU A 214 -9.26 1.43 -2.61
CA LEU A 214 -9.02 0.87 -1.30
C LEU A 214 -9.59 1.78 -0.21
N SER A 215 -10.08 1.17 0.87
CA SER A 215 -10.53 1.90 2.06
C SER A 215 -10.01 1.26 3.33
N LEU A 216 -9.73 2.09 4.34
CA LEU A 216 -9.52 1.65 5.71
C LEU A 216 -10.70 2.13 6.55
N THR A 217 -11.38 1.19 7.17
CA THR A 217 -12.52 1.44 8.05
C THR A 217 -12.26 0.94 9.47
N GLY A 218 -10.99 0.95 9.88
CA GLY A 218 -10.56 0.51 11.20
C GLY A 218 -10.87 -0.96 11.45
N ARG A 219 -11.72 -1.22 12.43
CA ARG A 219 -12.17 -2.58 12.79
C ARG A 219 -13.60 -2.87 12.33
N ASN A 220 -14.20 -1.98 11.58
CA ASN A 220 -15.58 -2.09 11.13
C ASN A 220 -15.63 -2.68 9.71
N TYR A 221 -16.57 -3.56 9.47
CA TYR A 221 -16.73 -4.27 8.20
C TYR A 221 -18.20 -4.33 7.78
N GLY A 222 -18.44 -4.49 6.49
CA GLY A 222 -19.79 -4.64 5.95
C GLY A 222 -20.70 -3.48 6.35
N THR A 223 -21.88 -3.78 6.85
CA THR A 223 -22.89 -2.78 7.26
C THR A 223 -22.45 -1.85 8.38
N ASP A 224 -21.49 -2.25 9.21
CA ASP A 224 -20.99 -1.42 10.30
C ASP A 224 -20.18 -0.22 9.79
N THR A 225 -19.85 -0.21 8.49
CA THR A 225 -19.19 0.94 7.85
C THR A 225 -20.16 2.03 7.39
N ALA A 226 -21.47 1.84 7.55
CA ALA A 226 -22.47 2.85 7.21
C ALA A 226 -22.41 4.09 8.12
N GLU A 227 -21.86 3.97 9.34
CA GLU A 227 -21.67 5.08 10.27
C GLU A 227 -20.20 5.52 10.26
N VAL A 228 -19.88 6.53 9.46
CA VAL A 228 -18.53 7.05 9.34
C VAL A 228 -18.20 7.92 10.57
N PRO A 229 -17.13 7.62 11.34
CA PRO A 229 -16.71 8.44 12.47
C PRO A 229 -15.99 9.71 11.99
N THR A 230 -16.74 10.76 11.70
CA THR A 230 -16.24 12.02 11.12
C THR A 230 -15.53 12.93 12.11
N ASN A 231 -15.66 12.66 13.42
CA ASN A 231 -15.01 13.43 14.47
C ASN A 231 -13.47 13.24 14.43
N PRO A 232 -12.67 14.33 14.35
CA PRO A 232 -11.21 14.25 14.30
C PRO A 232 -10.56 13.67 15.57
N GLU A 233 -11.28 13.58 16.68
CA GLU A 233 -10.81 12.94 17.92
C GLU A 233 -10.92 11.41 17.87
N VAL A 234 -11.77 10.87 17.00
CA VAL A 234 -11.91 9.43 16.78
C VAL A 234 -10.81 8.96 15.84
N ARG A 235 -9.78 8.35 16.39
CA ARG A 235 -8.69 7.73 15.66
C ARG A 235 -8.68 6.27 15.96
N ASP A 236 -9.07 5.52 14.97
CA ASP A 236 -9.43 4.13 15.19
C ASP A 236 -8.19 3.23 15.32
N LEU A 237 -7.41 3.06 14.29
CA LEU A 237 -6.32 2.08 14.28
C LEU A 237 -4.94 2.76 14.20
N ALA A 238 -4.11 2.59 15.23
CA ALA A 238 -2.77 3.18 15.33
C ALA A 238 -2.74 4.72 15.13
N GLY A 239 -3.84 5.42 15.43
CA GLY A 239 -3.96 6.86 15.25
C GLY A 239 -4.26 7.30 13.82
N ILE A 240 -4.58 6.36 12.93
CA ILE A 240 -5.02 6.61 11.56
C ILE A 240 -6.54 6.69 11.52
N PRO A 241 -7.15 7.77 11.03
CA PRO A 241 -8.59 7.85 10.80
C PRO A 241 -9.01 6.98 9.61
N TRP A 242 -10.30 6.81 9.42
CA TRP A 242 -10.81 6.17 8.20
C TRP A 242 -10.47 7.01 6.97
N TRP A 243 -10.19 6.31 5.88
CA TRP A 243 -9.88 6.93 4.61
C TRP A 243 -10.33 6.03 3.44
N VAL A 244 -10.44 6.65 2.27
CA VAL A 244 -10.58 5.97 0.99
C VAL A 244 -9.60 6.59 0.00
N PHE A 245 -9.01 5.77 -0.87
CA PHE A 245 -8.30 6.27 -2.03
C PHE A 245 -8.74 5.58 -3.31
N LEU A 246 -8.54 6.27 -4.42
CA LEU A 246 -8.65 5.74 -5.78
C LEU A 246 -7.35 6.02 -6.53
N VAL A 247 -6.84 4.99 -7.21
CA VAL A 247 -5.77 5.13 -8.21
C VAL A 247 -6.37 4.92 -9.59
N ASP A 248 -6.25 5.92 -10.45
CA ASP A 248 -6.70 5.90 -11.84
C ASP A 248 -5.57 6.40 -12.74
N GLY A 249 -5.04 5.51 -13.58
CA GLY A 249 -3.82 5.75 -14.32
C GLY A 249 -2.67 6.09 -13.38
N LYS A 250 -2.07 7.27 -13.57
CA LYS A 250 -0.95 7.77 -12.73
C LYS A 250 -1.38 8.60 -11.53
N TYR A 251 -2.65 8.94 -11.41
CA TYR A 251 -3.12 9.79 -10.32
C TYR A 251 -3.68 8.96 -9.17
N LYS A 252 -3.30 9.35 -7.96
CA LYS A 252 -3.87 8.84 -6.72
C LYS A 252 -4.58 9.96 -5.98
N TYR A 253 -5.85 9.75 -5.71
CA TYR A 253 -6.68 10.63 -4.91
C TYR A 253 -6.98 9.99 -3.56
N ILE A 254 -6.76 10.74 -2.48
CA ILE A 254 -6.99 10.25 -1.11
C ILE A 254 -7.98 11.17 -0.41
N ARG A 255 -8.93 10.56 0.26
CA ARG A 255 -9.89 11.24 1.10
C ARG A 255 -9.87 10.66 2.51
N THR A 256 -9.38 11.45 3.47
CA THR A 256 -9.51 11.16 4.89
C THR A 256 -10.95 11.45 5.32
N LEU A 257 -11.60 10.50 6.00
CA LEU A 257 -13.03 10.59 6.33
C LEU A 257 -13.25 11.37 7.65
N ILE A 258 -12.76 12.61 7.69
CA ILE A 258 -12.95 13.58 8.76
C ILE A 258 -13.63 14.81 8.17
N GLU A 259 -14.60 15.36 8.89
CA GLU A 259 -15.31 16.55 8.43
C GLU A 259 -14.38 17.75 8.21
N GLY A 260 -14.43 18.35 7.03
CA GLY A 260 -13.62 19.51 6.66
C GLY A 260 -12.11 19.24 6.52
N GLU A 261 -11.69 17.97 6.40
CA GLU A 261 -10.27 17.66 6.18
C GLU A 261 -9.87 17.89 4.71
N THR A 262 -8.57 18.11 4.49
CA THR A 262 -8.02 18.32 3.15
C THR A 262 -8.07 17.06 2.32
N GLU A 263 -8.33 17.22 1.02
CA GLU A 263 -8.17 16.17 0.03
C GLU A 263 -6.71 16.09 -0.42
N GLU A 264 -6.30 14.94 -0.91
CA GLU A 264 -4.95 14.78 -1.46
C GLU A 264 -5.04 14.23 -2.89
N LEU A 265 -4.18 14.77 -3.76
CA LEU A 265 -3.99 14.30 -5.12
C LEU A 265 -2.49 14.22 -5.41
N TYR A 266 -2.04 13.07 -5.89
CA TYR A 266 -0.64 12.82 -6.25
C TYR A 266 -0.52 12.32 -7.69
N ASP A 267 0.53 12.73 -8.39
CA ASP A 267 0.96 12.14 -9.66
C ASP A 267 2.08 11.14 -9.36
N LEU A 268 1.76 9.87 -9.30
CA LEU A 268 2.69 8.79 -8.90
C LEU A 268 3.85 8.57 -9.87
N GLU A 269 3.79 9.11 -11.11
CA GLU A 269 4.91 9.05 -12.04
C GLU A 269 5.98 10.10 -11.72
N SER A 270 5.57 11.32 -11.37
CA SER A 270 6.48 12.42 -11.06
C SER A 270 6.79 12.56 -9.57
N ASP A 271 5.91 12.05 -8.69
CA ASP A 271 6.00 12.11 -7.24
C ASP A 271 5.64 10.73 -6.61
N PRO A 272 6.43 9.69 -6.85
CA PRO A 272 6.15 8.34 -6.35
C PRO A 272 6.23 8.23 -4.82
N GLU A 273 6.83 9.21 -4.16
CA GLU A 273 6.89 9.29 -2.69
C GLU A 273 5.73 10.08 -2.08
N GLU A 274 4.80 10.58 -2.90
CA GLU A 274 3.59 11.30 -2.46
C GLU A 274 3.91 12.47 -1.51
N LEU A 275 4.93 13.27 -1.85
CA LEU A 275 5.39 14.40 -1.03
C LEU A 275 4.64 15.71 -1.33
N HIS A 276 4.11 15.86 -2.55
CA HIS A 276 3.56 17.11 -3.06
C HIS A 276 2.07 16.97 -3.37
N ASN A 277 1.22 17.36 -2.41
CA ASN A 277 -0.23 17.37 -2.65
C ASN A 277 -0.61 18.42 -3.70
N LEU A 278 -1.23 17.96 -4.81
CA LEU A 278 -1.67 18.77 -5.93
C LEU A 278 -3.11 19.30 -5.73
N ALA A 279 -3.86 18.83 -4.73
CA ALA A 279 -5.29 19.10 -4.60
C ALA A 279 -5.62 20.57 -4.35
N ASP A 280 -4.72 21.33 -3.74
CA ASP A 280 -4.90 22.77 -3.46
C ASP A 280 -4.45 23.67 -4.64
N GLN A 281 -3.93 23.11 -5.73
CA GLN A 281 -3.47 23.85 -6.90
C GLN A 281 -4.61 24.06 -7.90
N ALA A 282 -4.83 25.31 -8.33
CA ALA A 282 -5.95 25.67 -9.18
C ALA A 282 -5.99 24.91 -10.52
N GLU A 283 -4.83 24.57 -11.06
CA GLU A 283 -4.67 23.82 -12.32
C GLU A 283 -5.14 22.38 -12.21
N PHE A 284 -5.15 21.79 -11.01
CA PHE A 284 -5.63 20.44 -10.75
C PHE A 284 -7.09 20.38 -10.25
N ALA A 285 -7.79 21.50 -10.09
CA ALA A 285 -9.14 21.53 -9.52
C ALA A 285 -10.14 20.63 -10.28
N GLU A 286 -10.07 20.60 -11.61
CA GLU A 286 -10.94 19.73 -12.42
C GLU A 286 -10.55 18.25 -12.25
N ARG A 287 -9.25 17.93 -12.18
CA ARG A 287 -8.77 16.56 -11.90
C ARG A 287 -9.23 16.08 -10.52
N VAL A 288 -9.09 16.89 -9.49
CA VAL A 288 -9.59 16.57 -8.13
C VAL A 288 -11.08 16.25 -8.15
N LYS A 289 -11.87 17.08 -8.87
CA LYS A 289 -13.31 16.86 -9.01
C LYS A 289 -13.60 15.52 -9.69
N GLN A 290 -12.95 15.24 -10.82
CA GLN A 290 -13.10 13.96 -11.56
C GLN A 290 -12.75 12.76 -10.69
N MET A 291 -11.62 12.79 -9.98
CA MET A 291 -11.19 11.70 -9.10
C MET A 291 -12.13 11.51 -7.91
N ARG A 292 -12.68 12.60 -7.34
CA ARG A 292 -13.70 12.53 -6.29
C ARG A 292 -14.97 11.86 -6.80
N GLU A 293 -15.46 12.24 -7.97
CA GLU A 293 -16.65 11.65 -8.61
C GLU A 293 -16.41 10.17 -8.95
N ALA A 294 -15.25 9.83 -9.49
CA ALA A 294 -14.85 8.45 -9.77
C ALA A 294 -14.77 7.60 -8.50
N THR A 295 -14.23 8.15 -7.39
CA THR A 295 -14.19 7.46 -6.09
C THR A 295 -15.60 7.14 -5.59
N VAL A 296 -16.53 8.09 -5.68
CA VAL A 296 -17.93 7.87 -5.28
C VAL A 296 -18.60 6.84 -6.19
N ALA A 297 -18.35 6.91 -7.50
CA ALA A 297 -18.88 5.93 -8.45
C ALA A 297 -18.40 4.50 -8.15
N GLU A 298 -17.11 4.36 -7.83
CA GLU A 298 -16.51 3.07 -7.52
C GLU A 298 -16.99 2.52 -6.16
N LEU A 299 -17.14 3.36 -5.15
CA LEU A 299 -17.78 2.97 -3.88
C LEU A 299 -19.21 2.48 -4.08
N ARG A 300 -19.98 3.11 -4.98
CA ARG A 300 -21.34 2.64 -5.33
C ARG A 300 -21.31 1.34 -6.11
N ARG A 301 -20.42 1.19 -7.08
CA ARG A 301 -20.25 -0.05 -7.84
C ARG A 301 -19.97 -1.23 -6.90
N THR A 302 -19.10 -1.02 -5.92
CA THR A 302 -18.73 -2.02 -4.93
C THR A 302 -19.68 -2.12 -3.74
N LYS A 303 -20.82 -1.40 -3.79
CA LYS A 303 -21.89 -1.44 -2.78
C LYS A 303 -21.37 -1.09 -1.36
N ALA A 304 -20.40 -0.18 -1.26
CA ALA A 304 -19.81 0.23 0.01
C ALA A 304 -20.83 1.01 0.86
N PRO A 305 -21.18 0.57 2.07
CA PRO A 305 -22.23 1.23 2.88
C PRO A 305 -21.89 2.67 3.28
N LEU A 306 -20.61 3.00 3.38
CA LEU A 306 -20.12 4.33 3.77
C LEU A 306 -20.37 5.43 2.71
N VAL A 307 -20.74 5.06 1.47
CA VAL A 307 -20.78 6.01 0.33
C VAL A 307 -21.70 7.20 0.53
N ASP A 308 -22.84 7.00 1.21
CA ASP A 308 -23.81 8.07 1.44
C ASP A 308 -23.54 8.87 2.73
N GLN A 309 -22.50 8.53 3.47
CA GLN A 309 -22.10 9.17 4.73
C GLN A 309 -20.70 9.82 4.65
N LEU A 310 -20.20 10.03 3.43
CA LEU A 310 -18.89 10.66 3.26
C LEU A 310 -18.92 12.11 3.80
N PRO A 311 -18.00 12.48 4.72
CA PRO A 311 -17.97 13.82 5.30
C PRO A 311 -17.66 14.90 4.24
N ASN A 312 -17.96 16.17 4.53
CA ASN A 312 -17.56 17.23 3.63
C ASN A 312 -16.03 17.39 3.63
N VAL A 313 -15.52 17.77 2.46
CA VAL A 313 -14.10 18.11 2.31
C VAL A 313 -13.87 19.59 2.59
N LYS A 314 -12.65 19.97 2.91
CA LYS A 314 -12.26 21.35 3.08
C LYS A 314 -12.53 22.14 1.79
N SER A 315 -13.34 23.17 1.88
CA SER A 315 -13.55 24.07 0.73
C SER A 315 -12.25 24.79 0.40
N VAL A 316 -11.77 24.67 -0.84
CA VAL A 316 -10.68 25.51 -1.35
C VAL A 316 -11.21 26.94 -1.45
N SER A 317 -10.87 27.80 -0.48
CA SER A 317 -11.19 29.21 -0.58
C SER A 317 -10.44 29.76 -1.79
N ALA A 318 -11.18 30.20 -2.82
CA ALA A 318 -10.62 30.96 -3.93
C ALA A 318 -9.78 32.12 -3.32
N LYS A 319 -8.46 32.04 -3.44
CA LYS A 319 -7.60 33.17 -3.05
C LYS A 319 -8.13 34.38 -3.80
N ARG A 320 -8.74 35.33 -3.09
CA ARG A 320 -9.15 36.64 -3.65
C ARG A 320 -7.93 37.17 -4.39
N LYS A 321 -8.04 37.32 -5.71
CA LYS A 321 -7.10 38.12 -6.50
C LYS A 321 -6.93 39.41 -5.76
N GLY A 322 -5.77 39.65 -5.18
CA GLY A 322 -5.45 40.91 -4.55
C GLY A 322 -5.73 42.02 -5.57
N LYS A 323 -6.56 42.98 -5.20
CA LYS A 323 -6.64 44.24 -5.92
C LYS A 323 -5.20 44.77 -5.90
N ALA A 324 -4.61 44.87 -7.08
CA ALA A 324 -3.52 45.81 -7.31
C ALA A 324 -4.12 47.19 -7.18
N ASP A 325 -3.72 47.92 -6.16
CA ASP A 325 -3.82 49.35 -6.10
C ASP A 325 -2.55 49.98 -6.72
#